data_de2ef0508495e35a37bf3d4c5d36ba63
#
_entry.id   de2ef0508495e35a37bf3d4c5d36ba63
#
_cell.length_a   1.000
_cell.length_b   1.000
_cell.length_c   1.000
_cell.angle_alpha   90.00
_cell.angle_beta   90.00
_cell.angle_gamma   90.00
#
_symmetry.space_group_name_H-M   'P 1'
#
loop_
_entity.id
_entity.type
_entity.pdbx_description
1 polymer ?
#
loop_
_entity_poly.entity_id
_entity_poly.type
_entity_poly.pdbx_seq_one_letter_code
_entity_poly.pdbx_strand_id
1 'polypeptide(L)'
;MSKSNQMSQSFVMPNDAVRFATMIMTGQGVSNEDAAIIAECLVEADLRGVQTHGLSRLPVYVERVQRGLVKAVPEMKLEKPVAACASLDGDNGFGFLVGRKAMQEAITMADSCGVGVVAARNSNHFGMAAIYLLQAVKAGYFAFVFTNASKAMPPWGGREGLLGTSPFGAAAPAGKLPPFVLDMSPAVAARGKIRLAEKRGEPIPEGYALDENGQVTTDATAALR
;
A
#
# COMPACT_ATOMS: atom_id res chain seq x y z
N MET A 1 32.68 25.22 4.63
CA MET A 1 32.85 23.93 3.92
C MET A 1 31.92 22.92 4.56
N SER A 2 30.70 22.79 4.03
CA SER A 2 29.70 21.84 4.49
C SER A 2 30.05 20.46 3.91
N LYS A 3 30.41 19.51 4.77
CA LYS A 3 30.53 18.10 4.36
C LYS A 3 29.12 17.59 4.06
N SER A 4 28.80 17.43 2.77
CA SER A 4 27.65 16.68 2.34
C SER A 4 27.78 15.26 2.88
N ASN A 5 26.90 14.91 3.82
CA ASN A 5 26.77 13.57 4.35
C ASN A 5 26.11 12.73 3.23
N GLN A 6 26.90 12.26 2.27
CA GLN A 6 26.48 11.26 1.32
C GLN A 6 26.20 9.99 2.13
N MET A 7 24.92 9.75 2.44
CA MET A 7 24.51 8.43 2.94
C MET A 7 24.93 7.39 1.89
N SER A 8 25.89 6.53 2.24
CA SER A 8 26.29 5.41 1.40
C SER A 8 25.04 4.54 1.15
N GLN A 9 24.65 4.40 -0.11
CA GLN A 9 23.63 3.44 -0.48
C GLN A 9 24.18 2.04 -0.25
N SER A 10 23.52 1.30 0.65
CA SER A 10 23.82 -0.11 0.88
C SER A 10 22.81 -0.95 0.11
N PHE A 11 23.29 -1.92 -0.67
CA PHE A 11 22.45 -2.90 -1.34
C PHE A 11 22.33 -4.15 -0.48
N VAL A 12 21.12 -4.64 -0.34
CA VAL A 12 20.80 -5.87 0.42
C VAL A 12 20.14 -6.85 -0.53
N MET A 13 20.49 -8.13 -0.40
CA MET A 13 19.83 -9.19 -1.19
C MET A 13 18.35 -9.29 -0.81
N PRO A 14 17.43 -9.43 -1.77
CA PRO A 14 15.98 -9.48 -1.49
C PRO A 14 15.60 -10.50 -0.42
N ASN A 15 16.16 -11.71 -0.48
CA ASN A 15 15.88 -12.76 0.50
C ASN A 15 16.33 -12.38 1.93
N ASP A 16 17.45 -11.67 2.06
CA ASP A 16 17.92 -11.20 3.37
C ASP A 16 17.02 -10.09 3.91
N ALA A 17 16.55 -9.22 3.03
CA ALA A 17 15.60 -8.17 3.37
C ALA A 17 14.25 -8.73 3.83
N VAL A 18 13.71 -9.75 3.14
CA VAL A 18 12.51 -10.48 3.53
C VAL A 18 12.72 -11.13 4.90
N ARG A 19 13.81 -11.88 5.08
CA ARG A 19 14.13 -12.54 6.36
C ARG A 19 14.21 -11.53 7.51
N PHE A 20 14.88 -10.41 7.30
CA PHE A 20 15.01 -9.34 8.29
C PHE A 20 13.65 -8.76 8.68
N ALA A 21 12.82 -8.38 7.72
CA ALA A 21 11.50 -7.83 7.97
C ALA A 21 10.57 -8.85 8.65
N THR A 22 10.63 -10.13 8.24
CA THR A 22 9.89 -11.22 8.86
C THR A 22 10.25 -11.35 10.36
N MET A 23 11.54 -11.36 10.69
CA MET A 23 12.00 -11.45 12.09
C MET A 23 11.49 -10.26 12.92
N ILE A 24 11.51 -9.05 12.37
CA ILE A 24 11.00 -7.86 13.06
C ILE A 24 9.51 -8.00 13.35
N MET A 25 8.71 -8.38 12.34
CA MET A 25 7.25 -8.49 12.49
C MET A 25 6.87 -9.64 13.42
N THR A 26 7.57 -10.78 13.37
CA THR A 26 7.39 -11.89 14.30
C THR A 26 7.69 -11.46 15.74
N GLY A 27 8.72 -10.63 15.94
CA GLY A 27 9.01 -10.02 17.25
C GLY A 27 7.91 -9.09 17.79
N GLN A 28 6.97 -8.67 16.95
CA GLN A 28 5.77 -7.92 17.34
C GLN A 28 4.53 -8.81 17.58
N GLY A 29 4.69 -10.14 17.59
CA GLY A 29 3.59 -11.08 17.81
C GLY A 29 2.80 -11.46 16.57
N VAL A 30 3.24 -11.07 15.38
CA VAL A 30 2.67 -11.55 14.12
C VAL A 30 3.11 -12.99 13.87
N SER A 31 2.23 -13.86 13.35
CA SER A 31 2.60 -15.24 13.02
C SER A 31 3.76 -15.24 11.99
N ASN A 32 4.59 -16.29 12.00
CA ASN A 32 5.71 -16.36 11.06
C ASN A 32 5.26 -16.34 9.59
N GLU A 33 4.13 -16.98 9.28
CA GLU A 33 3.52 -17.00 7.95
C GLU A 33 3.05 -15.60 7.53
N ASP A 34 2.27 -14.92 8.36
CA ASP A 34 1.77 -13.58 8.09
C ASP A 34 2.91 -12.55 8.02
N ALA A 35 3.90 -12.67 8.89
CA ALA A 35 5.09 -11.81 8.88
C ALA A 35 5.89 -11.95 7.58
N ALA A 36 6.02 -13.17 7.05
CA ALA A 36 6.66 -13.41 5.76
C ALA A 36 5.86 -12.76 4.62
N ILE A 37 4.54 -12.90 4.61
CA ILE A 37 3.66 -12.23 3.63
C ILE A 37 3.85 -10.71 3.65
N ILE A 38 3.84 -10.11 4.83
CA ILE A 38 4.05 -8.65 4.97
C ILE A 38 5.43 -8.26 4.44
N ALA A 39 6.47 -9.00 4.82
CA ALA A 39 7.85 -8.75 4.40
C ALA A 39 8.02 -8.86 2.88
N GLU A 40 7.48 -9.91 2.24
CA GLU A 40 7.47 -10.08 0.79
C GLU A 40 6.81 -8.91 0.09
N CYS A 41 5.66 -8.44 0.59
CA CYS A 41 4.95 -7.30 0.01
C CYS A 41 5.80 -6.01 0.07
N LEU A 42 6.51 -5.77 1.15
CA LEU A 42 7.38 -4.60 1.31
C LEU A 42 8.60 -4.67 0.39
N VAL A 43 9.25 -5.83 0.32
CA VAL A 43 10.42 -6.02 -0.54
C VAL A 43 10.02 -5.95 -2.02
N GLU A 44 8.89 -6.53 -2.41
CA GLU A 44 8.38 -6.43 -3.79
C GLU A 44 8.11 -4.98 -4.19
N ALA A 45 7.61 -4.15 -3.29
CA ALA A 45 7.44 -2.72 -3.56
C ALA A 45 8.78 -2.01 -3.82
N ASP A 46 9.83 -2.32 -3.05
CA ASP A 46 11.17 -1.77 -3.25
C ASP A 46 11.77 -2.26 -4.58
N LEU A 47 11.65 -3.54 -4.91
CA LEU A 47 12.12 -4.13 -6.16
C LEU A 47 11.46 -3.51 -7.40
N ARG A 48 10.22 -3.02 -7.25
CA ARG A 48 9.49 -2.29 -8.32
C ARG A 48 9.71 -0.78 -8.31
N GLY A 49 10.61 -0.28 -7.47
CA GLY A 49 10.91 1.15 -7.37
C GLY A 49 9.85 1.96 -6.61
N VAL A 50 8.90 1.30 -5.93
CA VAL A 50 7.83 1.95 -5.15
C VAL A 50 8.27 2.09 -3.68
N GLN A 51 9.41 2.74 -3.45
CA GLN A 51 10.06 2.88 -2.14
C GLN A 51 9.17 3.49 -1.05
N THR A 52 8.15 4.28 -1.42
CA THR A 52 7.19 4.87 -0.49
C THR A 52 6.28 3.82 0.18
N HIS A 53 6.24 2.59 -0.35
CA HIS A 53 5.44 1.46 0.11
C HIS A 53 6.31 0.24 0.47
N GLY A 54 7.63 0.40 0.44
CA GLY A 54 8.61 -0.64 0.74
C GLY A 54 9.04 -0.71 2.21
N LEU A 55 10.21 -1.25 2.46
CA LEU A 55 10.80 -1.48 3.79
C LEU A 55 10.94 -0.22 4.64
N SER A 56 11.03 0.95 4.00
CA SER A 56 11.02 2.24 4.70
C SER A 56 9.78 2.46 5.57
N ARG A 57 8.71 1.68 5.34
CA ARG A 57 7.45 1.71 6.11
C ARG A 57 7.45 0.79 7.33
N LEU A 58 8.39 -0.15 7.43
CA LEU A 58 8.44 -1.15 8.49
C LEU A 58 8.38 -0.54 9.91
N PRO A 59 9.13 0.53 10.23
CA PRO A 59 9.05 1.15 11.56
C PRO A 59 7.63 1.64 11.93
N VAL A 60 6.90 2.18 10.94
CA VAL A 60 5.51 2.65 11.16
C VAL A 60 4.58 1.47 11.47
N TYR A 61 4.77 0.31 10.83
CA TYR A 61 3.95 -0.87 11.12
C TYR A 61 4.26 -1.45 12.50
N VAL A 62 5.52 -1.48 12.89
CA VAL A 62 5.95 -1.87 14.25
C VAL A 62 5.27 -0.96 15.29
N GLU A 63 5.39 0.36 15.14
CA GLU A 63 4.76 1.32 16.04
C GLU A 63 3.24 1.11 16.14
N ARG A 64 2.57 0.87 15.01
CA ARG A 64 1.11 0.67 14.98
C ARG A 64 0.68 -0.57 15.75
N VAL A 65 1.44 -1.68 15.68
CA VAL A 65 1.19 -2.88 16.49
C VAL A 65 1.40 -2.59 17.96
N GLN A 66 2.53 -1.99 18.32
CA GLN A 66 2.88 -1.67 19.71
C GLN A 66 1.85 -0.74 20.37
N ARG A 67 1.24 0.15 19.59
CA ARG A 67 0.16 1.06 20.05
C ARG A 67 -1.23 0.44 20.00
N GLY A 68 -1.37 -0.84 19.61
CA GLY A 68 -2.67 -1.51 19.48
C GLY A 68 -3.56 -0.96 18.34
N LEU A 69 -2.97 -0.23 17.39
CA LEU A 69 -3.69 0.35 16.23
C LEU A 69 -3.87 -0.65 15.09
N VAL A 70 -3.15 -1.77 15.14
CA VAL A 70 -3.27 -2.90 14.21
C VAL A 70 -3.15 -4.18 15.01
N LYS A 71 -4.05 -5.13 14.78
CA LYS A 71 -3.96 -6.47 15.40
C LYS A 71 -2.86 -7.28 14.73
N ALA A 72 -1.96 -7.85 15.54
CA ALA A 72 -0.91 -8.75 15.07
C ALA A 72 -1.48 -10.08 14.58
N VAL A 73 -2.55 -10.57 15.22
CA VAL A 73 -3.25 -11.81 14.89
C VAL A 73 -4.74 -11.50 14.73
N PRO A 74 -5.20 -11.11 13.52
CA PRO A 74 -6.60 -10.82 13.25
C PRO A 74 -7.42 -12.10 13.02
N GLU A 75 -8.67 -12.12 13.47
CA GLU A 75 -9.68 -13.13 13.16
C GLU A 75 -10.54 -12.67 11.99
N MET A 76 -10.03 -12.78 10.77
CA MET A 76 -10.73 -12.33 9.57
C MET A 76 -11.98 -13.18 9.29
N LYS A 77 -13.13 -12.53 9.04
CA LYS A 77 -14.40 -13.17 8.77
C LYS A 77 -14.88 -12.90 7.35
N LEU A 78 -15.16 -13.97 6.61
CA LEU A 78 -15.68 -13.91 5.24
C LEU A 78 -17.15 -14.27 5.24
N GLU A 79 -17.98 -13.42 4.64
CA GLU A 79 -19.39 -13.63 4.40
C GLU A 79 -19.66 -13.63 2.89
N LYS A 80 -20.37 -14.65 2.39
CA LYS A 80 -20.71 -14.81 0.97
C LYS A 80 -22.23 -14.72 0.79
N PRO A 81 -22.80 -13.52 0.67
CA PRO A 81 -24.25 -13.35 0.51
C PRO A 81 -24.77 -13.90 -0.82
N VAL A 82 -23.93 -13.92 -1.86
CA VAL A 82 -24.23 -14.51 -3.18
C VAL A 82 -22.97 -15.17 -3.75
N ALA A 83 -23.13 -16.03 -4.77
CA ALA A 83 -22.05 -16.88 -5.26
C ALA A 83 -20.79 -16.10 -5.74
N ALA A 84 -21.00 -14.94 -6.37
CA ALA A 84 -19.90 -14.15 -6.96
C ALA A 84 -19.45 -12.96 -6.11
N CYS A 85 -20.05 -12.73 -4.93
CA CYS A 85 -19.73 -11.59 -4.08
C CYS A 85 -19.50 -12.01 -2.62
N ALA A 86 -18.49 -11.40 -1.99
CA ALA A 86 -18.20 -11.60 -0.58
C ALA A 86 -17.90 -10.28 0.13
N SER A 87 -18.10 -10.28 1.44
CA SER A 87 -17.63 -9.25 2.37
C SER A 87 -16.57 -9.87 3.28
N LEU A 88 -15.41 -9.22 3.40
CA LEU A 88 -14.34 -9.63 4.28
C LEU A 88 -14.14 -8.61 5.39
N ASP A 89 -14.41 -9.00 6.62
CA ASP A 89 -14.00 -8.24 7.80
C ASP A 89 -12.56 -8.58 8.13
N GLY A 90 -11.68 -7.59 8.06
CA GLY A 90 -10.26 -7.72 8.33
C GLY A 90 -9.89 -7.67 9.81
N ASP A 91 -10.87 -7.51 10.71
CA ASP A 91 -10.68 -7.47 12.17
C ASP A 91 -9.51 -6.55 12.60
N ASN A 92 -9.37 -5.40 11.96
CA ASN A 92 -8.30 -4.44 12.18
C ASN A 92 -6.86 -5.01 11.97
N GLY A 93 -6.73 -6.04 11.16
CA GLY A 93 -5.46 -6.64 10.77
C GLY A 93 -4.68 -5.83 9.74
N PHE A 94 -3.50 -6.33 9.40
CA PHE A 94 -2.67 -5.74 8.34
C PHE A 94 -3.37 -5.80 6.99
N GLY A 95 -3.38 -4.67 6.28
CA GLY A 95 -3.98 -4.59 4.95
C GLY A 95 -3.34 -5.54 3.92
N PHE A 96 -2.08 -5.90 4.11
CA PHE A 96 -1.39 -6.91 3.29
C PHE A 96 -2.08 -8.27 3.35
N LEU A 97 -2.43 -8.73 4.54
CA LEU A 97 -3.10 -10.02 4.77
C LEU A 97 -4.53 -9.98 4.27
N VAL A 98 -5.25 -8.92 4.61
CA VAL A 98 -6.65 -8.71 4.19
C VAL A 98 -6.75 -8.62 2.67
N GLY A 99 -5.88 -7.86 2.01
CA GLY A 99 -5.86 -7.70 0.56
C GLY A 99 -5.53 -9.00 -0.18
N ARG A 100 -4.52 -9.75 0.30
CA ARG A 100 -4.18 -11.07 -0.29
C ARG A 100 -5.33 -12.07 -0.15
N LYS A 101 -5.97 -12.12 1.03
CA LYS A 101 -7.13 -12.99 1.25
C LYS A 101 -8.32 -12.57 0.39
N ALA A 102 -8.62 -11.27 0.33
CA ALA A 102 -9.70 -10.75 -0.51
C ALA A 102 -9.52 -11.12 -1.99
N MET A 103 -8.31 -10.95 -2.53
CA MET A 103 -8.01 -11.31 -3.92
C MET A 103 -8.08 -12.82 -4.14
N GLN A 104 -7.58 -13.64 -3.21
CA GLN A 104 -7.68 -15.10 -3.30
C GLN A 104 -9.14 -15.56 -3.35
N GLU A 105 -10.00 -14.98 -2.51
CA GLU A 105 -11.44 -15.31 -2.50
C GLU A 105 -12.12 -14.84 -3.79
N ALA A 106 -11.75 -13.68 -4.33
CA ALA A 106 -12.25 -13.21 -5.62
C ALA A 106 -11.88 -14.17 -6.76
N ILE A 107 -10.64 -14.64 -6.80
CA ILE A 107 -10.17 -15.64 -7.77
C ILE A 107 -10.99 -16.93 -7.64
N THR A 108 -11.16 -17.46 -6.41
CA THR A 108 -11.92 -18.69 -6.16
C THR A 108 -13.38 -18.56 -6.63
N MET A 109 -14.00 -17.39 -6.43
CA MET A 109 -15.36 -17.15 -6.94
C MET A 109 -15.36 -17.02 -8.46
N ALA A 110 -14.35 -16.38 -9.06
CA ALA A 110 -14.24 -16.24 -10.50
C ALA A 110 -14.06 -17.59 -11.21
N ASP A 111 -13.37 -18.57 -10.62
CA ASP A 111 -13.26 -19.94 -11.15
C ASP A 111 -14.64 -20.60 -11.34
N SER A 112 -15.59 -20.30 -10.47
CA SER A 112 -16.92 -20.92 -10.48
C SER A 112 -17.97 -20.08 -11.21
N CYS A 113 -17.87 -18.76 -11.11
CA CYS A 113 -18.91 -17.81 -11.55
C CYS A 113 -18.49 -16.93 -12.73
N GLY A 114 -17.22 -17.03 -13.21
CA GLY A 114 -16.67 -16.15 -14.23
C GLY A 114 -16.26 -14.77 -13.70
N VAL A 115 -16.70 -14.39 -12.52
CA VAL A 115 -16.36 -13.13 -11.84
C VAL A 115 -16.36 -13.34 -10.33
N GLY A 116 -15.51 -12.60 -9.62
CA GLY A 116 -15.50 -12.58 -8.16
C GLY A 116 -15.28 -11.14 -7.65
N VAL A 117 -16.09 -10.72 -6.69
CA VAL A 117 -16.02 -9.39 -6.06
C VAL A 117 -15.92 -9.53 -4.54
N VAL A 118 -14.92 -8.92 -3.93
CA VAL A 118 -14.77 -8.90 -2.47
C VAL A 118 -14.67 -7.47 -1.97
N ALA A 119 -15.60 -7.09 -1.09
CA ALA A 119 -15.55 -5.84 -0.35
C ALA A 119 -14.86 -6.09 1.01
N ALA A 120 -13.68 -5.51 1.23
CA ALA A 120 -12.97 -5.61 2.50
C ALA A 120 -13.23 -4.39 3.38
N ARG A 121 -13.43 -4.62 4.69
CA ARG A 121 -13.62 -3.58 5.71
C ARG A 121 -12.79 -3.87 6.96
N ASN A 122 -12.70 -2.92 7.89
CA ASN A 122 -11.91 -3.05 9.12
C ASN A 122 -10.47 -3.51 8.82
N SER A 123 -9.83 -2.85 7.87
CA SER A 123 -8.48 -3.13 7.41
C SER A 123 -7.58 -1.91 7.62
N ASN A 124 -6.31 -2.08 7.38
CA ASN A 124 -5.30 -1.04 7.48
C ASN A 124 -4.60 -0.82 6.13
N HIS A 125 -3.56 0.02 6.14
CA HIS A 125 -2.73 0.26 4.95
C HIS A 125 -2.29 -1.06 4.31
N PHE A 126 -2.50 -1.21 3.00
CA PHE A 126 -2.33 -2.47 2.27
C PHE A 126 -1.14 -2.46 1.30
N GLY A 127 -0.30 -1.41 1.39
CA GLY A 127 0.88 -1.30 0.54
C GLY A 127 0.56 -0.93 -0.91
N MET A 128 1.27 -1.53 -1.84
CA MET A 128 1.16 -1.33 -3.28
C MET A 128 0.03 -2.22 -3.85
N ALA A 129 -0.92 -1.64 -4.60
CA ALA A 129 -2.06 -2.38 -5.16
C ALA A 129 -1.65 -3.45 -6.19
N ALA A 130 -0.55 -3.21 -6.90
CA ALA A 130 -0.01 -4.15 -7.88
C ALA A 130 0.25 -5.56 -7.33
N ILE A 131 0.52 -5.73 -6.04
CA ILE A 131 0.76 -7.04 -5.41
C ILE A 131 -0.45 -7.96 -5.57
N TYR A 132 -1.64 -7.43 -5.29
CA TYR A 132 -2.91 -8.19 -5.39
C TYR A 132 -3.31 -8.42 -6.84
N LEU A 133 -3.08 -7.43 -7.71
CA LEU A 133 -3.32 -7.53 -9.13
C LEU A 133 -2.48 -8.64 -9.76
N LEU A 134 -1.20 -8.73 -9.40
CA LEU A 134 -0.30 -9.77 -9.87
C LEU A 134 -0.69 -11.16 -9.37
N GLN A 135 -1.34 -11.28 -8.21
CA GLN A 135 -1.91 -12.53 -7.73
C GLN A 135 -3.00 -13.02 -8.69
N ALA A 136 -3.92 -12.14 -9.12
CA ALA A 136 -4.96 -12.47 -10.09
C ALA A 136 -4.38 -12.80 -11.47
N VAL A 137 -3.41 -12.02 -11.94
CA VAL A 137 -2.71 -12.26 -13.22
C VAL A 137 -2.04 -13.63 -13.25
N LYS A 138 -1.38 -14.03 -12.16
CA LYS A 138 -0.79 -15.37 -12.01
C LYS A 138 -1.84 -16.48 -12.15
N ALA A 139 -3.06 -16.24 -11.70
CA ALA A 139 -4.19 -17.16 -11.85
C ALA A 139 -4.89 -17.06 -13.22
N GLY A 140 -4.40 -16.21 -14.13
CA GLY A 140 -4.95 -16.03 -15.47
C GLY A 140 -6.11 -15.03 -15.59
N TYR A 141 -6.37 -14.26 -14.53
CA TYR A 141 -7.49 -13.32 -14.47
C TYR A 141 -7.08 -11.88 -14.75
N PHE A 142 -7.99 -11.15 -15.36
CA PHE A 142 -8.03 -9.70 -15.31
C PHE A 142 -8.57 -9.25 -13.96
N ALA A 143 -8.00 -8.21 -13.37
CA ALA A 143 -8.41 -7.75 -12.05
C ALA A 143 -8.41 -6.23 -11.91
N PHE A 144 -9.27 -5.76 -11.00
CA PHE A 144 -9.26 -4.41 -10.46
C PHE A 144 -9.07 -4.44 -8.95
N VAL A 145 -8.40 -3.41 -8.43
CA VAL A 145 -8.27 -3.14 -6.99
C VAL A 145 -8.55 -1.67 -6.75
N PHE A 146 -9.40 -1.38 -5.79
CA PHE A 146 -9.75 -0.03 -5.35
C PHE A 146 -9.60 0.05 -3.83
N THR A 147 -9.20 1.23 -3.34
CA THR A 147 -9.22 1.48 -1.89
C THR A 147 -9.45 2.96 -1.61
N ASN A 148 -10.04 3.26 -0.46
CA ASN A 148 -10.03 4.59 0.11
C ASN A 148 -8.68 4.85 0.79
N ALA A 149 -8.41 6.13 1.11
CA ALA A 149 -7.24 6.54 1.86
C ALA A 149 -7.63 7.62 2.88
N SER A 150 -6.72 7.89 3.82
CA SER A 150 -6.92 8.97 4.81
C SER A 150 -7.03 10.33 4.10
N LYS A 151 -7.75 11.25 4.73
CA LYS A 151 -7.89 12.63 4.26
C LYS A 151 -6.53 13.26 3.98
N ALA A 152 -6.33 13.73 2.75
CA ALA A 152 -5.05 14.29 2.30
C ALA A 152 -5.20 15.41 1.28
N MET A 153 -6.35 15.52 0.63
CA MET A 153 -6.60 16.49 -0.43
C MET A 153 -7.86 17.29 -0.14
N PRO A 154 -7.85 18.59 -0.40
CA PRO A 154 -9.08 19.38 -0.42
C PRO A 154 -9.91 19.04 -1.67
N PRO A 155 -11.23 19.25 -1.65
CA PRO A 155 -12.03 19.32 -2.87
C PRO A 155 -11.60 20.52 -3.71
N TRP A 156 -11.94 20.51 -4.99
CA TRP A 156 -11.62 21.63 -5.88
C TRP A 156 -12.14 22.97 -5.32
N GLY A 157 -11.27 23.97 -5.24
CA GLY A 157 -11.57 25.28 -4.65
C GLY A 157 -11.57 25.30 -3.11
N GLY A 158 -11.38 24.16 -2.45
CA GLY A 158 -11.24 24.07 -1.00
C GLY A 158 -9.79 24.15 -0.53
N ARG A 159 -9.58 24.28 0.78
CA ARG A 159 -8.26 24.28 1.41
C ARG A 159 -8.09 23.21 2.49
N GLU A 160 -9.17 22.67 3.00
CA GLU A 160 -9.13 21.64 4.04
C GLU A 160 -9.13 20.24 3.45
N GLY A 161 -8.27 19.38 3.95
CA GLY A 161 -8.20 17.98 3.52
C GLY A 161 -9.47 17.21 3.83
N LEU A 162 -10.23 16.80 2.82
CA LEU A 162 -11.46 16.01 2.91
C LEU A 162 -11.33 14.68 2.19
N LEU A 163 -10.72 14.65 1.02
CA LEU A 163 -10.59 13.49 0.16
C LEU A 163 -9.29 12.73 0.45
N GLY A 164 -9.34 11.41 0.33
CA GLY A 164 -8.15 10.56 0.28
C GLY A 164 -7.55 10.51 -1.12
N THR A 165 -6.31 10.05 -1.22
CA THR A 165 -5.64 9.83 -2.53
C THR A 165 -6.23 8.63 -3.30
N SER A 166 -7.05 7.82 -2.66
CA SER A 166 -7.92 6.76 -3.21
C SER A 166 -7.32 6.00 -4.40
N PRO A 167 -6.19 5.29 -4.21
CA PRO A 167 -5.53 4.60 -5.31
C PRO A 167 -6.41 3.52 -5.90
N PHE A 168 -6.22 3.28 -7.20
CA PHE A 168 -6.83 2.18 -7.92
C PHE A 168 -5.82 1.52 -8.84
N GLY A 169 -6.08 0.27 -9.16
CA GLY A 169 -5.25 -0.47 -10.07
C GLY A 169 -6.05 -1.42 -10.94
N ALA A 170 -5.43 -1.80 -12.06
CA ALA A 170 -5.92 -2.80 -12.98
C ALA A 170 -4.75 -3.63 -13.52
N ALA A 171 -4.97 -4.92 -13.73
CA ALA A 171 -3.98 -5.75 -14.42
C ALA A 171 -4.64 -6.82 -15.27
N ALA A 172 -3.92 -7.21 -16.32
CA ALA A 172 -4.37 -8.26 -17.24
C ALA A 172 -3.18 -9.13 -17.69
N PRO A 173 -3.37 -10.44 -17.88
CA PRO A 173 -2.41 -11.28 -18.57
C PRO A 173 -2.19 -10.77 -20.00
N ALA A 174 -0.95 -10.88 -20.52
CA ALA A 174 -0.60 -10.42 -21.87
C ALA A 174 0.05 -11.55 -22.72
N GLY A 175 -0.33 -12.80 -22.48
CA GLY A 175 0.15 -13.95 -23.22
C GLY A 175 1.67 -14.14 -23.06
N LYS A 176 2.45 -13.94 -24.14
CA LYS A 176 3.91 -14.08 -24.13
C LYS A 176 4.65 -12.81 -23.64
N LEU A 177 3.93 -11.70 -23.49
CA LEU A 177 4.51 -10.43 -23.03
C LEU A 177 4.36 -10.32 -21.50
N PRO A 178 5.14 -9.43 -20.85
CA PRO A 178 4.89 -9.07 -19.46
C PRO A 178 3.45 -8.59 -19.28
N PRO A 179 2.80 -8.89 -18.15
CA PRO A 179 1.43 -8.48 -17.91
C PRO A 179 1.27 -6.96 -17.93
N PHE A 180 0.11 -6.49 -18.38
CA PHE A 180 -0.28 -5.11 -18.14
C PHE A 180 -0.56 -4.92 -16.65
N VAL A 181 0.03 -3.91 -16.02
CA VAL A 181 -0.22 -3.55 -14.62
C VAL A 181 -0.29 -2.03 -14.50
N LEU A 182 -1.45 -1.53 -14.09
CA LEU A 182 -1.68 -0.16 -13.70
C LEU A 182 -1.86 -0.14 -12.18
N ASP A 183 -1.05 0.66 -11.49
CA ASP A 183 -1.19 0.95 -10.05
C ASP A 183 -0.95 2.44 -9.86
N MET A 184 -1.99 3.19 -9.59
CA MET A 184 -1.90 4.65 -9.52
C MET A 184 -2.86 5.24 -8.49
N SER A 185 -2.49 6.43 -8.02
CA SER A 185 -3.39 7.34 -7.32
C SER A 185 -3.89 8.40 -8.30
N PRO A 186 -5.17 8.78 -8.28
CA PRO A 186 -5.68 9.91 -9.08
C PRO A 186 -5.19 11.26 -8.54
N ALA A 187 -4.54 11.30 -7.36
CA ALA A 187 -3.94 12.53 -6.83
C ALA A 187 -2.70 12.92 -7.63
N VAL A 188 -2.47 14.23 -7.79
CA VAL A 188 -1.30 14.77 -8.49
C VAL A 188 0.00 14.30 -7.85
N ALA A 189 0.05 14.22 -6.51
CA ALA A 189 1.19 13.72 -5.77
C ALA A 189 0.78 12.84 -4.58
N ALA A 190 1.53 11.75 -4.36
CA ALA A 190 1.41 10.99 -3.13
C ALA A 190 2.09 11.73 -1.97
N ARG A 191 1.47 11.80 -0.79
CA ARG A 191 2.03 12.43 0.42
C ARG A 191 3.42 11.89 0.78
N GLY A 192 3.71 10.62 0.44
CA GLY A 192 5.03 10.02 0.62
C GLY A 192 6.14 10.70 -0.19
N LYS A 193 5.83 11.22 -1.39
CA LYS A 193 6.79 11.99 -2.21
C LYS A 193 7.14 13.33 -1.56
N ILE A 194 6.13 14.02 -0.99
CA ILE A 194 6.32 15.28 -0.27
C ILE A 194 7.19 15.08 0.96
N ARG A 195 6.92 14.03 1.76
CA ARG A 195 7.76 13.66 2.91
C ARG A 195 9.19 13.30 2.54
N LEU A 196 9.38 12.67 1.38
CA LEU A 196 10.73 12.34 0.91
C LEU A 196 11.50 13.61 0.52
N ALA A 197 10.85 14.55 -0.16
CA ALA A 197 11.41 15.85 -0.51
C ALA A 197 11.78 16.64 0.76
N GLU A 198 10.88 16.69 1.75
CA GLU A 198 11.16 17.32 3.05
C GLU A 198 12.42 16.74 3.71
N LYS A 199 12.53 15.40 3.80
CA LYS A 199 13.71 14.73 4.38
C LYS A 199 15.01 15.04 3.64
N ARG A 200 14.93 15.33 2.34
CA ARG A 200 16.09 15.68 1.50
C ARG A 200 16.37 17.17 1.47
N GLY A 201 15.50 18.01 2.04
CA GLY A 201 15.58 19.46 1.90
C GLY A 201 15.37 19.94 0.46
N GLU A 202 14.64 19.17 -0.35
CA GLU A 202 14.37 19.47 -1.76
C GLU A 202 12.99 20.14 -1.92
N PRO A 203 12.82 21.07 -2.85
CA PRO A 203 11.52 21.62 -3.18
C PRO A 203 10.65 20.56 -3.88
N ILE A 204 9.32 20.71 -3.75
CA ILE A 204 8.35 19.95 -4.54
C ILE A 204 7.91 20.73 -5.78
N PRO A 205 7.51 20.06 -6.88
CA PRO A 205 6.96 20.73 -8.05
C PRO A 205 5.74 21.59 -7.72
N GLU A 206 5.55 22.68 -8.44
CA GLU A 206 4.35 23.51 -8.35
C GLU A 206 3.09 22.68 -8.64
N GLY A 207 2.02 22.93 -7.89
CA GLY A 207 0.77 22.19 -8.02
C GLY A 207 0.70 20.85 -7.29
N TYR A 208 1.79 20.42 -6.61
CA TYR A 208 1.78 19.19 -5.81
C TYR A 208 1.04 19.32 -4.48
N ALA A 209 1.05 20.50 -3.88
CA ALA A 209 0.43 20.73 -2.60
C ALA A 209 0.00 22.19 -2.39
N LEU A 210 -0.85 22.37 -1.39
CA LEU A 210 -1.20 23.65 -0.81
C LEU A 210 -0.53 23.81 0.56
N ASP A 211 -0.27 25.03 0.98
CA ASP A 211 0.12 25.35 2.35
C ASP A 211 -1.10 25.44 3.30
N GLU A 212 -0.89 25.78 4.54
CA GLU A 212 -1.94 25.93 5.56
C GLU A 212 -2.97 27.03 5.24
N ASN A 213 -2.63 27.98 4.33
CA ASN A 213 -3.51 29.05 3.88
C ASN A 213 -4.27 28.66 2.60
N GLY A 214 -4.03 27.46 2.06
CA GLY A 214 -4.62 27.01 0.80
C GLY A 214 -3.96 27.59 -0.46
N GLN A 215 -2.74 28.12 -0.33
CA GLN A 215 -1.96 28.63 -1.46
C GLN A 215 -1.04 27.53 -2.01
N VAL A 216 -0.85 27.53 -3.34
CA VAL A 216 0.10 26.60 -3.98
C VAL A 216 1.50 26.83 -3.41
N THR A 217 2.15 25.77 -2.99
CA THR A 217 3.50 25.85 -2.42
C THR A 217 4.46 24.85 -3.06
N THR A 218 5.73 25.24 -3.14
CA THR A 218 6.87 24.37 -3.51
C THR A 218 7.71 23.98 -2.28
N ASP A 219 7.35 24.48 -1.10
CA ASP A 219 8.00 24.11 0.15
C ASP A 219 7.36 22.83 0.71
N ALA A 220 8.16 21.74 0.74
CA ALA A 220 7.71 20.45 1.22
C ALA A 220 7.31 20.47 2.72
N THR A 221 7.95 21.31 3.53
CA THR A 221 7.63 21.46 4.96
C THR A 221 6.31 22.19 5.17
N ALA A 222 6.07 23.26 4.41
CA ALA A 222 4.78 23.99 4.45
C ALA A 222 3.62 23.11 3.98
N ALA A 223 3.85 22.25 2.99
CA ALA A 223 2.87 21.31 2.45
C ALA A 223 2.45 20.18 3.42
N LEU A 224 3.18 19.96 4.50
CA LEU A 224 2.93 18.88 5.47
C LEU A 224 2.30 19.38 6.79
N ARG A 225 2.14 20.66 6.95
CA ARG A 225 1.44 21.34 8.07
C ARG A 225 -0.05 21.32 7.84
#